data_3df68b07fc5c442a44ec05fb2c7bd9ba
#
_entry.id   3df68b07fc5c442a44ec05fb2c7bd9ba
#
_cell.length_a   1.000
_cell.length_b   1.000
_cell.length_c   1.000
_cell.angle_alpha   90.00
_cell.angle_beta   90.00
_cell.angle_gamma   90.00
#
_symmetry.space_group_name_H-M   'P 1'
#
loop_
_entity.id
_entity.type
_entity.pdbx_description
1 polymer ?
#
loop_
_entity_poly.entity_id
_entity_poly.type
_entity_poly.pdbx_seq_one_letter_code
_entity_poly.pdbx_strand_id
1 'polypeptide(L)'
;MSLGRIGPGPYLLMLAVVGASWTGGGHTEQPATPEVADPENAVSIRIGDFYIDRYEYPNRIGSLPRVSVSWATARSLCSESGKRLCTEAEWERAARGSQDYLYGYGPDFEPRRCNTPFRADDGAWRRSETTASGTYPRCASDYGVVDMIGNVWEWTDGWYDESEGWRIVRGGSWFNSVNLARTDTRYGRHLTEGYALDLIGFRCCRSSGKTTPVD
;
A
#
# COMPACT_ATOMS: atom_id res chain seq x y z
N MET A 1 -39.62 -2.68 -55.14
CA MET A 1 -39.01 -2.07 -56.35
C MET A 1 -37.56 -1.91 -56.04
N SER A 2 -36.81 -2.82 -56.51
CA SER A 2 -35.94 -2.93 -57.68
C SER A 2 -34.52 -2.41 -57.34
N LEU A 3 -33.64 -3.32 -57.10
CA LEU A 3 -32.49 -3.78 -57.86
C LEU A 3 -31.36 -2.78 -58.13
N GLY A 4 -30.16 -3.20 -57.84
CA GLY A 4 -28.92 -2.70 -58.41
C GLY A 4 -27.65 -3.31 -57.80
N ARG A 5 -27.32 -4.52 -58.24
CA ARG A 5 -25.95 -5.08 -58.13
C ARG A 5 -25.05 -4.39 -59.15
N ILE A 6 -23.75 -4.22 -58.82
CA ILE A 6 -22.62 -4.52 -59.72
C ILE A 6 -21.35 -4.68 -58.88
N GLY A 7 -20.66 -5.75 -59.10
CA GLY A 7 -19.40 -6.25 -58.51
C GLY A 7 -18.20 -5.93 -59.44
N PRO A 8 -17.16 -6.77 -59.46
CA PRO A 8 -15.83 -6.42 -58.92
C PRO A 8 -14.78 -6.25 -60.05
N GLY A 9 -13.59 -5.77 -59.68
CA GLY A 9 -12.45 -5.86 -60.58
C GLY A 9 -11.13 -5.70 -59.84
N PRO A 10 -10.17 -6.54 -60.10
CA PRO A 10 -8.91 -6.58 -59.40
C PRO A 10 -7.84 -5.75 -60.11
N TYR A 11 -7.00 -5.06 -59.39
CA TYR A 11 -5.71 -4.60 -59.92
C TYR A 11 -4.55 -5.09 -59.03
N LEU A 12 -3.89 -6.07 -59.58
CA LEU A 12 -2.57 -6.53 -59.25
C LEU A 12 -1.56 -5.49 -59.71
N LEU A 13 -0.75 -4.95 -58.83
CA LEU A 13 0.46 -4.23 -59.20
C LEU A 13 1.64 -4.76 -58.39
N MET A 14 2.47 -5.53 -59.09
CA MET A 14 3.86 -5.84 -58.68
C MET A 14 4.70 -4.57 -58.81
N LEU A 15 5.51 -4.27 -57.83
CA LEU A 15 6.74 -3.50 -58.02
C LEU A 15 7.81 -3.85 -57.00
N ALA A 16 8.82 -4.50 -57.54
CA ALA A 16 10.26 -4.38 -57.34
C ALA A 16 10.83 -4.20 -55.93
N VAL A 17 11.55 -5.26 -55.55
CA VAL A 17 12.60 -5.31 -54.53
C VAL A 17 13.73 -4.36 -54.89
N VAL A 18 14.07 -3.43 -54.05
CA VAL A 18 15.38 -2.78 -54.00
C VAL A 18 16.00 -3.09 -52.67
N GLY A 19 17.03 -3.94 -52.69
CA GLY A 19 17.82 -4.26 -51.54
C GLY A 19 18.68 -3.05 -51.10
N ALA A 20 18.62 -2.70 -49.85
CA ALA A 20 19.59 -1.88 -49.20
C ALA A 20 20.06 -2.63 -47.94
N SER A 21 21.29 -3.13 -48.02
CA SER A 21 22.02 -3.70 -46.91
C SER A 21 22.37 -2.56 -45.93
N TRP A 22 21.73 -2.58 -44.75
CA TRP A 22 22.17 -1.78 -43.63
C TRP A 22 22.84 -2.68 -42.59
N THR A 23 24.16 -2.62 -42.54
CA THR A 23 24.98 -3.07 -41.42
C THR A 23 25.06 -1.94 -40.43
N GLY A 24 24.27 -1.99 -39.39
CA GLY A 24 24.35 -1.06 -38.27
C GLY A 24 23.84 -1.79 -37.03
N GLY A 25 24.79 -2.27 -36.20
CA GLY A 25 24.50 -2.85 -34.90
C GLY A 25 23.93 -1.76 -33.98
N GLY A 26 22.62 -1.63 -33.94
CA GLY A 26 21.91 -0.91 -32.90
C GLY A 26 21.30 -1.94 -31.97
N HIS A 27 21.79 -2.00 -30.74
CA HIS A 27 21.05 -2.63 -29.66
C HIS A 27 19.74 -1.87 -29.53
N THR A 28 18.68 -2.34 -30.17
CA THR A 28 17.33 -1.93 -29.82
C THR A 28 17.03 -2.55 -28.46
N GLU A 29 17.14 -1.75 -27.44
CA GLU A 29 16.57 -2.05 -26.13
C GLU A 29 15.07 -2.29 -26.37
N GLN A 30 14.69 -3.56 -26.34
CA GLN A 30 13.30 -3.96 -26.40
C GLN A 30 12.62 -3.28 -25.20
N PRO A 31 11.51 -2.56 -25.36
CA PRO A 31 10.75 -2.04 -24.21
C PRO A 31 10.42 -3.26 -23.35
N ALA A 32 10.87 -3.22 -22.09
CA ALA A 32 10.58 -4.27 -21.13
C ALA A 32 9.08 -4.54 -21.18
N THR A 33 8.70 -5.74 -21.61
CA THR A 33 7.34 -6.24 -21.48
C THR A 33 6.96 -6.03 -20.02
N PRO A 34 5.79 -5.40 -19.71
CA PRO A 34 5.35 -5.29 -18.33
C PRO A 34 5.33 -6.71 -17.77
N GLU A 35 6.19 -6.92 -16.78
CA GLU A 35 6.25 -8.17 -16.03
C GLU A 35 4.79 -8.45 -15.59
N VAL A 36 4.24 -9.58 -16.03
CA VAL A 36 2.88 -10.01 -15.66
C VAL A 36 2.87 -10.01 -14.14
N ALA A 37 2.19 -9.04 -13.57
CA ALA A 37 2.14 -8.85 -12.13
C ALA A 37 1.60 -10.15 -11.52
N ASP A 38 2.45 -10.85 -10.77
CA ASP A 38 2.04 -11.93 -9.88
C ASP A 38 0.84 -11.43 -9.08
N PRO A 39 -0.33 -12.10 -9.09
CA PRO A 39 -1.51 -11.68 -8.35
C PRO A 39 -1.23 -11.36 -6.88
N GLU A 40 -0.24 -12.02 -6.27
CA GLU A 40 0.26 -11.74 -4.92
C GLU A 40 1.10 -10.44 -4.85
N ASN A 41 1.78 -10.05 -5.92
CA ASN A 41 2.57 -8.80 -6.01
C ASN A 41 1.73 -7.59 -6.40
N ALA A 42 0.55 -7.76 -6.96
CA ALA A 42 -0.33 -6.66 -7.37
C ALA A 42 -0.80 -5.78 -6.21
N VAL A 43 -0.70 -6.26 -4.98
CA VAL A 43 -1.14 -5.56 -3.76
C VAL A 43 0.01 -5.26 -2.78
N SER A 44 1.27 -5.49 -3.15
CA SER A 44 2.45 -5.10 -2.37
C SER A 44 3.26 -4.03 -3.10
N ILE A 45 3.69 -3.01 -2.36
CA ILE A 45 4.45 -1.87 -2.86
C ILE A 45 5.92 -2.06 -2.51
N ARG A 46 6.80 -1.93 -3.51
CA ARG A 46 8.25 -1.95 -3.27
C ARG A 46 8.75 -0.59 -2.85
N ILE A 47 9.46 -0.52 -1.74
CA ILE A 47 10.10 0.70 -1.23
C ILE A 47 11.55 0.36 -0.88
N GLY A 48 12.46 0.66 -1.82
CA GLY A 48 13.88 0.34 -1.64
C GLY A 48 14.14 -1.16 -1.53
N ASP A 49 14.52 -1.62 -0.34
CA ASP A 49 14.94 -2.97 -0.01
C ASP A 49 13.86 -3.85 0.62
N PHE A 50 12.63 -3.36 0.70
CA PHE A 50 11.49 -4.14 1.19
C PHE A 50 10.23 -3.93 0.35
N TYR A 51 9.26 -4.82 0.56
CA TYR A 51 7.88 -4.68 0.09
C TYR A 51 6.96 -4.53 1.30
N ILE A 52 5.95 -3.70 1.17
CA ILE A 52 4.89 -3.52 2.16
C ILE A 52 3.53 -3.79 1.52
N ASP A 53 2.62 -4.39 2.25
CA ASP A 53 1.25 -4.56 1.81
C ASP A 53 0.58 -3.20 1.60
N ARG A 54 -0.09 -3.06 0.45
CA ARG A 54 -0.74 -1.80 0.08
C ARG A 54 -1.87 -1.44 1.03
N TYR A 55 -2.58 -2.46 1.51
CA TYR A 55 -3.72 -2.34 2.41
C TYR A 55 -3.41 -3.04 3.73
N GLU A 56 -4.23 -2.75 4.75
CA GLU A 56 -4.25 -3.51 5.99
C GLU A 56 -4.58 -4.98 5.72
N TYR A 57 -4.12 -5.90 6.58
CA TYR A 57 -4.42 -7.34 6.45
C TYR A 57 -5.94 -7.60 6.40
N PRO A 58 -6.45 -8.40 5.45
CA PRO A 58 -5.77 -9.38 4.60
C PRO A 58 -5.20 -8.83 3.28
N ASN A 59 -4.84 -7.56 3.18
CA ASN A 59 -4.24 -6.91 2.02
C ASN A 59 -5.11 -7.00 0.76
N ARG A 60 -6.40 -6.73 0.91
CA ARG A 60 -7.37 -6.78 -0.18
C ARG A 60 -8.26 -5.55 -0.16
N ILE A 61 -8.32 -4.86 -1.31
CA ILE A 61 -9.24 -3.73 -1.47
C ILE A 61 -10.68 -4.18 -1.22
N GLY A 62 -11.45 -3.36 -0.50
CA GLY A 62 -12.84 -3.64 -0.17
C GLY A 62 -13.05 -4.66 0.97
N SER A 63 -11.99 -5.21 1.55
CA SER A 63 -12.09 -6.06 2.74
C SER A 63 -11.93 -5.23 4.02
N LEU A 64 -12.67 -5.59 5.06
CA LEU A 64 -12.43 -5.03 6.38
C LEU A 64 -11.05 -5.47 6.91
N PRO A 65 -10.29 -4.58 7.54
CA PRO A 65 -9.07 -4.94 8.25
C PRO A 65 -9.35 -6.01 9.31
N ARG A 66 -8.41 -6.92 9.47
CA ARG A 66 -8.42 -7.86 10.59
C ARG A 66 -8.03 -7.14 11.87
N VAL A 67 -8.99 -6.92 12.75
CA VAL A 67 -8.80 -6.31 14.07
C VAL A 67 -9.00 -7.34 15.19
N SER A 68 -8.89 -6.91 16.44
CA SER A 68 -8.98 -7.78 17.63
C SER A 68 -7.95 -8.91 17.58
N VAL A 69 -6.77 -8.61 17.09
CA VAL A 69 -5.63 -9.53 17.02
C VAL A 69 -4.50 -9.03 17.91
N SER A 70 -3.85 -9.94 18.62
CA SER A 70 -2.66 -9.62 19.38
C SER A 70 -1.45 -9.46 18.46
N TRP A 71 -0.38 -8.82 18.95
CA TRP A 71 0.88 -8.71 18.22
C TRP A 71 1.43 -10.10 17.81
N ALA A 72 1.38 -11.07 18.73
CA ALA A 72 1.82 -12.43 18.45
C ALA A 72 0.98 -13.08 17.33
N THR A 73 -0.35 -12.90 17.35
CA THR A 73 -1.23 -13.41 16.29
C THR A 73 -0.98 -12.71 14.96
N ALA A 74 -0.81 -11.39 14.95
CA ALA A 74 -0.50 -10.61 13.74
C ALA A 74 0.81 -11.07 13.09
N ARG A 75 1.85 -11.30 13.91
CA ARG A 75 3.13 -11.85 13.47
C ARG A 75 2.99 -13.23 12.84
N SER A 76 2.21 -14.13 13.46
CA SER A 76 1.95 -15.47 12.92
C SER A 76 1.25 -15.42 11.57
N LEU A 77 0.18 -14.62 11.44
CA LEU A 77 -0.57 -14.45 10.20
C LEU A 77 0.29 -13.89 9.05
N CYS A 78 1.19 -12.94 9.33
CA CYS A 78 2.15 -12.51 8.33
C CYS A 78 3.11 -13.64 7.93
N SER A 79 3.61 -14.42 8.90
CA SER A 79 4.51 -15.54 8.65
C SER A 79 3.85 -16.65 7.81
N GLU A 80 2.59 -16.95 8.06
CA GLU A 80 1.79 -17.92 7.28
C GLU A 80 1.63 -17.50 5.81
N SER A 81 1.71 -16.18 5.54
CA SER A 81 1.69 -15.61 4.19
C SER A 81 3.09 -15.45 3.56
N GLY A 82 4.14 -16.05 4.16
CA GLY A 82 5.52 -15.90 3.70
C GLY A 82 6.09 -14.50 3.89
N LYS A 83 5.49 -13.71 4.79
CA LYS A 83 5.85 -12.33 5.12
C LYS A 83 6.21 -12.23 6.61
N ARG A 84 6.38 -11.02 7.09
CA ARG A 84 6.55 -10.68 8.52
C ARG A 84 5.82 -9.39 8.84
N LEU A 85 5.65 -9.07 10.11
CA LEU A 85 5.26 -7.71 10.48
C LEU A 85 6.29 -6.72 9.90
N CYS A 86 5.82 -5.55 9.48
CA CYS A 86 6.71 -4.46 9.13
C CYS A 86 7.50 -4.01 10.36
N THR A 87 8.78 -3.74 10.21
CA THR A 87 9.50 -2.99 11.24
C THR A 87 8.88 -1.60 11.38
N GLU A 88 9.06 -0.97 12.52
CA GLU A 88 8.57 0.39 12.72
C GLU A 88 9.14 1.36 11.69
N ALA A 89 10.43 1.23 11.34
CA ALA A 89 11.09 2.08 10.35
C ALA A 89 10.54 1.87 8.92
N GLU A 90 10.25 0.64 8.52
CA GLU A 90 9.62 0.34 7.24
C GLU A 90 8.21 0.93 7.14
N TRP A 91 7.43 0.74 8.22
CA TRP A 91 6.09 1.28 8.31
C TRP A 91 6.11 2.82 8.20
N GLU A 92 6.96 3.48 8.98
CA GLU A 92 7.09 4.94 8.98
C GLU A 92 7.55 5.47 7.62
N ARG A 93 8.56 4.84 7.00
CA ARG A 93 9.02 5.21 5.66
C ARG A 93 7.90 5.09 4.62
N ALA A 94 7.11 4.03 4.68
CA ALA A 94 5.98 3.83 3.77
C ALA A 94 4.87 4.86 3.99
N ALA A 95 4.61 5.22 5.25
CA ALA A 95 3.60 6.20 5.63
C ALA A 95 4.00 7.63 5.24
N ARG A 96 5.24 8.05 5.52
CA ARG A 96 5.74 9.39 5.22
C ARG A 96 5.95 9.66 3.74
N GLY A 97 6.17 8.60 2.96
CA GLY A 97 6.46 8.73 1.53
C GLY A 97 7.86 9.29 1.26
N SER A 98 8.13 9.64 -0.02
CA SER A 98 9.40 10.21 -0.46
C SER A 98 9.59 11.67 -0.03
N GLN A 99 8.49 12.35 0.31
CA GLN A 99 8.47 13.76 0.69
C GLN A 99 8.46 13.98 2.20
N ASP A 100 8.53 12.93 3.00
CA ASP A 100 8.51 12.98 4.48
C ASP A 100 7.25 13.67 5.06
N TYR A 101 6.10 13.44 4.45
CA TYR A 101 4.85 14.08 4.83
C TYR A 101 4.31 13.58 6.17
N LEU A 102 3.81 14.53 6.97
CA LEU A 102 3.24 14.26 8.29
C LEU A 102 1.95 13.42 8.24
N TYR A 103 1.17 13.56 7.18
CA TYR A 103 -0.09 12.83 6.98
C TYR A 103 -0.02 11.83 5.82
N GLY A 104 1.19 11.53 5.32
CA GLY A 104 1.42 10.61 4.21
C GLY A 104 1.00 11.16 2.85
N TYR A 105 -0.20 11.68 2.74
CA TYR A 105 -0.73 12.31 1.52
C TYR A 105 -0.34 13.78 1.37
N GLY A 106 0.24 14.40 2.38
CA GLY A 106 0.61 15.81 2.38
C GLY A 106 1.12 16.32 3.73
N PRO A 107 1.59 17.57 3.78
CA PRO A 107 2.10 18.17 5.00
C PRO A 107 0.98 18.56 5.99
N ASP A 108 -0.22 18.86 5.49
CA ASP A 108 -1.32 19.40 6.26
C ASP A 108 -2.47 18.40 6.41
N PHE A 109 -3.16 18.47 7.54
CA PHE A 109 -4.33 17.63 7.78
C PHE A 109 -5.51 18.09 6.92
N GLU A 110 -6.08 17.14 6.16
CA GLU A 110 -7.31 17.34 5.40
C GLU A 110 -8.44 16.51 6.03
N PRO A 111 -9.48 17.15 6.60
CA PRO A 111 -10.64 16.42 7.12
C PRO A 111 -11.29 15.52 6.08
N ARG A 112 -11.72 14.32 6.48
CA ARG A 112 -12.41 13.34 5.62
C ARG A 112 -11.54 12.75 4.48
N ARG A 113 -10.27 13.07 4.42
CA ARG A 113 -9.36 12.45 3.46
C ARG A 113 -9.03 11.00 3.82
N CYS A 114 -8.91 10.73 5.11
CA CYS A 114 -8.75 9.42 5.71
C CYS A 114 -9.90 9.13 6.67
N ASN A 115 -10.04 7.89 7.09
CA ASN A 115 -10.97 7.47 8.12
C ASN A 115 -10.48 7.90 9.51
N THR A 116 -10.66 9.17 9.83
CA THR A 116 -10.31 9.80 11.10
C THR A 116 -11.49 10.58 11.65
N PRO A 117 -11.56 10.87 12.96
CA PRO A 117 -12.53 11.83 13.45
C PRO A 117 -12.36 13.18 12.76
N PHE A 118 -13.45 13.88 12.56
CA PHE A 118 -13.44 15.22 11.98
C PHE A 118 -14.46 16.12 12.68
N ARG A 119 -14.26 17.42 12.59
CA ARG A 119 -15.20 18.40 13.07
C ARG A 119 -16.18 18.74 11.95
N ALA A 120 -17.46 18.53 12.18
CA ALA A 120 -18.52 18.87 11.23
C ALA A 120 -18.81 20.37 11.24
N ASP A 121 -19.59 20.85 10.24
CA ASP A 121 -19.92 22.27 10.09
C ASP A 121 -20.74 22.83 11.27
N ASP A 122 -21.48 21.97 11.96
CA ASP A 122 -22.20 22.28 13.21
C ASP A 122 -21.28 22.37 14.45
N GLY A 123 -19.98 22.21 14.27
CA GLY A 123 -18.97 22.22 15.31
C GLY A 123 -18.86 20.94 16.12
N ALA A 124 -19.70 19.93 15.87
CA ALA A 124 -19.63 18.66 16.59
C ALA A 124 -18.57 17.73 16.00
N TRP A 125 -17.95 16.94 16.86
CA TRP A 125 -17.08 15.87 16.45
C TRP A 125 -17.88 14.68 15.88
N ARG A 126 -17.45 14.18 14.72
CA ARG A 126 -17.99 12.98 14.10
C ARG A 126 -16.89 11.92 14.01
N ARG A 127 -17.31 10.68 14.19
CA ARG A 127 -16.49 9.47 14.00
C ARG A 127 -17.25 8.53 13.10
N SER A 128 -16.53 7.66 12.43
CA SER A 128 -17.11 6.54 11.69
C SER A 128 -16.98 5.25 12.52
N GLU A 129 -16.71 4.20 11.86
CA GLU A 129 -16.32 2.88 12.36
C GLU A 129 -15.19 2.36 11.48
N THR A 130 -14.64 1.19 11.75
CA THR A 130 -13.69 0.56 10.85
C THR A 130 -14.31 0.37 9.47
N THR A 131 -13.67 0.89 8.44
CA THR A 131 -14.12 0.78 7.04
C THR A 131 -13.27 -0.22 6.28
N ALA A 132 -13.83 -0.73 5.17
CA ALA A 132 -13.08 -1.57 4.27
C ALA A 132 -11.88 -0.81 3.70
N SER A 133 -10.72 -1.48 3.60
CA SER A 133 -9.49 -0.90 3.07
C SER A 133 -9.69 -0.32 1.67
N GLY A 134 -9.18 0.88 1.44
CA GLY A 134 -9.35 1.63 0.19
C GLY A 134 -10.69 2.37 0.05
N THR A 135 -11.55 2.40 1.07
CA THR A 135 -12.76 3.25 1.08
C THR A 135 -12.39 4.72 0.92
N TYR A 136 -11.21 5.11 1.38
CA TYR A 136 -10.65 6.46 1.25
C TYR A 136 -9.45 6.45 0.27
N PRO A 137 -9.68 6.37 -1.05
CA PRO A 137 -8.59 6.12 -2.02
C PRO A 137 -7.55 7.24 -2.09
N ARG A 138 -7.88 8.44 -1.59
CA ARG A 138 -6.95 9.56 -1.47
C ARG A 138 -6.16 9.56 -0.16
N CYS A 139 -6.47 8.64 0.78
CA CYS A 139 -5.70 8.40 1.98
C CYS A 139 -4.53 7.46 1.64
N ALA A 140 -3.60 7.93 0.85
CA ALA A 140 -2.46 7.15 0.39
C ALA A 140 -1.19 7.99 0.48
N SER A 141 -0.08 7.35 0.87
CA SER A 141 1.24 7.97 0.72
C SER A 141 1.60 8.10 -0.76
N ASP A 142 2.62 8.88 -1.08
CA ASP A 142 3.10 9.03 -2.46
C ASP A 142 3.70 7.74 -3.04
N TYR A 143 4.05 6.76 -2.20
CA TYR A 143 4.34 5.41 -2.64
C TYR A 143 3.09 4.60 -3.02
N GLY A 144 1.88 5.10 -2.73
CA GLY A 144 0.62 4.42 -3.00
C GLY A 144 0.17 3.42 -1.94
N VAL A 145 0.77 3.45 -0.75
CA VAL A 145 0.31 2.66 0.41
C VAL A 145 -0.88 3.36 1.04
N VAL A 146 -1.99 2.66 1.20
CA VAL A 146 -3.30 3.20 1.56
C VAL A 146 -3.59 3.01 3.04
N ASP A 147 -4.39 3.92 3.62
CA ASP A 147 -4.88 3.88 5.00
C ASP A 147 -3.77 3.84 6.08
N MET A 148 -2.60 4.45 5.77
CA MET A 148 -1.47 4.52 6.71
C MET A 148 -1.74 5.42 7.93
N ILE A 149 -2.77 6.25 7.88
CA ILE A 149 -3.26 7.03 9.02
C ILE A 149 -4.78 6.88 9.13
N GLY A 150 -5.27 6.77 10.35
CA GLY A 150 -6.68 6.50 10.62
C GLY A 150 -7.04 5.03 10.39
N ASN A 151 -8.29 4.77 10.15
CA ASN A 151 -8.92 3.45 10.07
C ASN A 151 -8.62 2.61 11.30
N VAL A 152 -7.53 1.84 11.33
CA VAL A 152 -7.10 1.08 12.51
C VAL A 152 -5.63 1.35 12.86
N TRP A 153 -5.30 1.28 14.15
CA TRP A 153 -3.90 1.19 14.56
C TRP A 153 -3.26 -0.06 13.98
N GLU A 154 -1.97 -0.01 13.70
CA GLU A 154 -1.26 -1.13 13.11
C GLU A 154 -0.09 -1.58 13.97
N TRP A 155 -0.11 -2.87 14.36
CA TRP A 155 1.04 -3.51 14.97
C TRP A 155 2.26 -3.45 14.05
N THR A 156 3.42 -3.10 14.62
CA THR A 156 4.72 -3.21 13.95
C THR A 156 5.69 -4.07 14.75
N ASP A 157 6.74 -4.55 14.09
CA ASP A 157 7.80 -5.32 14.75
C ASP A 157 8.79 -4.37 15.42
N GLY A 158 8.39 -3.88 16.58
CA GLY A 158 9.15 -2.96 17.41
C GLY A 158 8.68 -2.96 18.86
N TRP A 159 9.41 -2.27 19.67
CA TRP A 159 9.09 -2.05 21.06
C TRP A 159 8.75 -0.58 21.31
N TYR A 160 7.66 -0.35 22.02
CA TYR A 160 7.38 0.94 22.62
C TYR A 160 8.25 1.12 23.88
N ASP A 161 8.30 0.07 24.71
CA ASP A 161 9.17 -0.06 25.86
C ASP A 161 9.49 -1.56 26.04
N GLU A 162 10.72 -1.94 25.75
CA GLU A 162 11.15 -3.33 25.84
C GLU A 162 11.25 -3.81 27.29
N SER A 163 11.64 -2.93 28.22
CA SER A 163 11.77 -3.27 29.64
C SER A 163 10.42 -3.60 30.28
N GLU A 164 9.34 -2.99 29.79
CA GLU A 164 7.97 -3.23 30.24
C GLU A 164 7.25 -4.30 29.40
N GLY A 165 7.86 -4.78 28.31
CA GLY A 165 7.26 -5.73 27.39
C GLY A 165 6.15 -5.12 26.54
N TRP A 166 6.18 -3.81 26.28
CA TRP A 166 5.15 -3.12 25.50
C TRP A 166 5.52 -3.03 24.02
N ARG A 167 4.64 -3.57 23.19
CA ARG A 167 4.72 -3.50 21.73
C ARG A 167 4.19 -2.17 21.21
N ILE A 168 4.52 -1.85 19.95
CA ILE A 168 4.19 -0.57 19.36
C ILE A 168 3.15 -0.71 18.25
N VAL A 169 2.23 0.27 18.20
CA VAL A 169 1.29 0.50 17.12
C VAL A 169 1.48 1.87 16.49
N ARG A 170 1.11 2.01 15.22
CA ARG A 170 1.28 3.20 14.41
C ARG A 170 -0.03 3.62 13.74
N GLY A 171 -0.10 4.86 13.24
CA GLY A 171 -1.12 5.35 12.31
C GLY A 171 -2.37 5.98 12.92
N GLY A 172 -2.72 5.67 14.17
CA GLY A 172 -4.00 6.11 14.74
C GLY A 172 -5.18 5.28 14.24
N SER A 173 -6.39 5.63 14.65
CA SER A 173 -7.58 4.94 14.20
C SER A 173 -8.76 5.92 14.00
N TRP A 174 -9.87 5.42 13.46
CA TRP A 174 -11.14 6.15 13.29
C TRP A 174 -11.71 6.70 14.61
N PHE A 175 -11.27 6.16 15.74
CA PHE A 175 -11.78 6.51 17.06
C PHE A 175 -10.98 7.60 17.77
N ASN A 176 -9.66 7.60 17.58
CA ASN A 176 -8.75 8.46 18.33
C ASN A 176 -8.75 9.91 17.84
N SER A 177 -8.20 10.82 18.66
CA SER A 177 -7.99 12.21 18.23
C SER A 177 -7.16 12.27 16.94
N VAL A 178 -7.51 13.20 16.05
CA VAL A 178 -6.76 13.47 14.81
C VAL A 178 -5.27 13.75 15.04
N ASN A 179 -4.91 14.24 16.21
CA ASN A 179 -3.51 14.47 16.58
C ASN A 179 -2.69 13.18 16.68
N LEU A 180 -3.37 12.02 16.79
CA LEU A 180 -2.73 10.70 16.78
C LEU A 180 -2.71 10.06 15.39
N ALA A 181 -3.49 10.59 14.44
CA ALA A 181 -3.52 10.11 13.06
C ALA A 181 -2.41 10.80 12.24
N ARG A 182 -1.17 10.48 12.57
CA ARG A 182 0.05 11.05 11.96
C ARG A 182 1.07 9.95 11.71
N THR A 183 1.89 10.16 10.72
CA THR A 183 2.94 9.20 10.33
C THR A 183 4.03 9.03 11.38
N ASP A 184 4.25 10.04 12.23
CA ASP A 184 5.26 10.04 13.29
C ASP A 184 4.70 9.61 14.67
N THR A 185 3.39 9.38 14.78
CA THR A 185 2.79 8.97 16.06
C THR A 185 3.19 7.56 16.42
N ARG A 186 3.65 7.41 17.66
CA ARG A 186 3.99 6.13 18.30
C ARG A 186 3.09 5.95 19.51
N TYR A 187 2.49 4.76 19.64
CA TYR A 187 1.72 4.40 20.82
C TYR A 187 1.95 2.93 21.17
N GLY A 188 1.98 2.60 22.45
CA GLY A 188 2.27 1.23 22.90
C GLY A 188 2.13 1.02 24.40
N ARG A 189 1.84 2.09 25.15
CA ARG A 189 1.75 1.99 26.61
C ARG A 189 0.72 0.92 27.00
N HIS A 190 1.17 -0.08 27.79
CA HIS A 190 0.41 -1.25 28.23
C HIS A 190 -0.02 -2.23 27.11
N LEU A 191 0.45 -2.06 25.88
CA LEU A 191 0.18 -2.98 24.79
C LEU A 191 1.17 -4.15 24.79
N THR A 192 0.89 -5.19 25.56
CA THR A 192 1.71 -6.42 25.59
C THR A 192 1.49 -7.27 24.34
N GLU A 193 2.32 -8.30 24.11
CA GLU A 193 2.21 -9.21 22.95
C GLU A 193 0.87 -9.92 22.85
N GLY A 194 0.19 -10.14 23.96
CA GLY A 194 -1.14 -10.77 24.02
C GLY A 194 -2.31 -9.80 23.97
N TYR A 195 -2.05 -8.49 24.02
CA TYR A 195 -3.11 -7.48 24.01
C TYR A 195 -3.82 -7.43 22.66
N ALA A 196 -5.14 -7.33 22.67
CA ALA A 196 -5.96 -7.22 21.46
C ALA A 196 -7.09 -6.22 21.68
N LEU A 197 -7.39 -5.42 20.66
CA LEU A 197 -8.46 -4.43 20.67
C LEU A 197 -9.07 -4.34 19.26
N ASP A 198 -10.35 -4.02 19.18
CA ASP A 198 -11.09 -3.84 17.93
C ASP A 198 -10.67 -2.61 17.08
N LEU A 199 -9.77 -1.81 17.62
CA LEU A 199 -9.14 -0.67 16.94
C LEU A 199 -7.72 -0.96 16.43
N ILE A 200 -7.22 -2.19 16.63
CA ILE A 200 -5.84 -2.55 16.28
C ILE A 200 -5.84 -3.71 15.29
N GLY A 201 -5.30 -3.45 14.11
CA GLY A 201 -4.98 -4.40 13.06
C GLY A 201 -3.49 -4.43 12.77
N PHE A 202 -3.11 -4.72 11.53
CA PHE A 202 -1.72 -4.79 11.07
C PHE A 202 -1.66 -4.86 9.55
N ARG A 203 -0.45 -4.69 9.01
CA ARG A 203 -0.07 -5.07 7.64
C ARG A 203 1.25 -5.79 7.65
N CYS A 204 1.55 -6.52 6.56
CA CYS A 204 2.77 -7.30 6.46
C CYS A 204 3.77 -6.67 5.50
N CYS A 205 5.05 -6.99 5.75
CA CYS A 205 6.19 -6.62 4.93
C CYS A 205 7.00 -7.87 4.55
N ARG A 206 7.83 -7.76 3.53
CA ARG A 206 8.86 -8.75 3.21
C ARG A 206 10.10 -8.06 2.65
N SER A 207 11.26 -8.66 2.85
CA SER A 207 12.51 -8.17 2.28
C SER A 207 12.54 -8.38 0.77
N SER A 208 13.19 -7.50 0.02
CA SER A 208 13.25 -7.57 -1.46
C SER A 208 14.19 -8.64 -2.01
N GLY A 209 14.85 -9.42 -1.14
CA GLY A 209 15.76 -10.50 -1.57
C GLY A 209 17.06 -10.05 -2.23
N LYS A 210 17.37 -8.77 -2.28
CA LYS A 210 18.70 -8.32 -2.69
C LYS A 210 19.65 -8.49 -1.51
N THR A 211 20.39 -9.58 -1.52
CA THR A 211 21.69 -9.62 -0.83
C THR A 211 22.56 -8.56 -1.49
N THR A 212 22.93 -7.52 -0.77
CA THR A 212 24.07 -6.68 -1.14
C THR A 212 25.27 -7.61 -1.25
N PRO A 213 26.05 -7.59 -2.35
CA PRO A 213 27.34 -8.26 -2.34
C PRO A 213 28.14 -7.67 -1.17
N VAL A 214 28.64 -8.53 -0.31
CA VAL A 214 29.65 -8.14 0.67
C VAL A 214 30.95 -8.06 -0.14
N ASP A 215 31.40 -6.80 -0.39
CA ASP A 215 32.73 -6.51 -0.91
C ASP A 215 33.79 -6.79 0.17
#